data_6e7b5671d7e8e0e50383362d8588531a
#
_entry.id   6e7b5671d7e8e0e50383362d8588531a
#
_cell.length_a   1.000
_cell.length_b   1.000
_cell.length_c   1.000
_cell.angle_alpha   90.00
_cell.angle_beta   90.00
_cell.angle_gamma   90.00
#
_symmetry.space_group_name_H-M   'P 1'
#
loop_
_entity.id
_entity.type
_entity.pdbx_description
1 polymer ?
#
loop_
_entity_poly.entity_id
_entity_poly.type
_entity_poly.pdbx_seq_one_letter_code
_entity_poly.pdbx_strand_id
1 'polypeptide(L)'
;MGKVLVDFQEIESYKKNNICGRPGKEGTCYYLTDDIIVKIFHIFVGNKRVYFDDIKNDFIAFPIDVYFDSMVKLETAYTMKYLAGTGLINGFPSGARIENVKQAYINLRKVIEEYQDINMYDMCLANILYDKSTNSFRLIDTSRWYPSNNAFSKNIEQFNNCLCYSLFRHNLDWISELSSVKELRELDKLHKLYENYLDNNFPNFQELLDTVSYEICKKSDKKIKN
;
A
#
# COMPACT_ATOMS: atom_id res chain seq x y z
N MET A 1 1.30 14.25 18.05
CA MET A 1 2.14 14.71 16.92
C MET A 1 2.74 16.07 17.24
N GLY A 2 4.08 16.20 17.19
CA GLY A 2 4.78 17.44 17.43
C GLY A 2 4.90 18.29 16.17
N LYS A 3 4.66 19.61 16.31
CA LYS A 3 5.10 20.59 15.32
C LYS A 3 6.45 21.13 15.77
N VAL A 4 7.50 20.87 14.97
CA VAL A 4 8.87 21.25 15.30
C VAL A 4 9.32 22.35 14.34
N LEU A 5 9.72 23.49 14.89
CA LEU A 5 10.38 24.54 14.10
C LEU A 5 11.87 24.20 14.05
N VAL A 6 12.37 24.03 12.84
CA VAL A 6 13.78 23.69 12.58
C VAL A 6 14.41 24.72 11.67
N ASP A 7 15.71 24.87 11.75
CA ASP A 7 16.43 25.59 10.71
C ASP A 7 16.77 24.68 9.53
N PHE A 8 17.11 25.29 8.42
CA PHE A 8 17.45 24.56 7.20
C PHE A 8 18.67 23.64 7.40
N GLN A 9 19.62 24.00 8.25
CA GLN A 9 20.84 23.22 8.48
C GLN A 9 20.52 21.91 9.21
N GLU A 10 19.56 21.92 10.12
CA GLU A 10 19.12 20.69 10.80
C GLU A 10 18.49 19.71 9.80
N ILE A 11 17.59 20.18 8.93
CA ILE A 11 17.02 19.34 7.88
C ILE A 11 18.08 18.79 6.93
N GLU A 12 19.06 19.61 6.53
CA GLU A 12 20.16 19.17 5.68
C GLU A 12 21.05 18.13 6.38
N SER A 13 21.14 18.15 7.71
CA SER A 13 21.90 17.16 8.47
C SER A 13 21.35 15.75 8.31
N TYR A 14 20.03 15.59 8.16
CA TYR A 14 19.39 14.28 7.97
C TYR A 14 19.73 13.63 6.64
N LYS A 15 20.09 14.41 5.62
CA LYS A 15 20.53 13.90 4.31
C LYS A 15 21.87 13.17 4.35
N LYS A 16 22.61 13.25 5.46
CA LYS A 16 23.84 12.48 5.69
C LYS A 16 23.55 11.01 6.01
N ASN A 17 22.31 10.69 6.40
CA ASN A 17 21.89 9.34 6.72
C ASN A 17 21.65 8.51 5.46
N ASN A 18 21.56 7.20 5.63
CA ASN A 18 21.24 6.30 4.53
C ASN A 18 19.84 6.54 3.98
N ILE A 19 19.72 6.49 2.66
CA ILE A 19 18.42 6.62 1.98
C ILE A 19 17.58 5.37 2.24
N CYS A 20 16.31 5.58 2.60
CA CYS A 20 15.31 4.54 2.73
C CYS A 20 14.52 4.42 1.42
N GLY A 21 14.76 3.35 0.67
CA GLY A 21 14.09 3.12 -0.61
C GLY A 21 14.67 3.98 -1.76
N ARG A 22 13.80 4.33 -2.71
CA ARG A 22 14.15 5.18 -3.85
C ARG A 22 13.64 6.61 -3.61
N PRO A 23 14.37 7.64 -4.05
CA PRO A 23 13.86 9.01 -4.04
C PRO A 23 12.53 9.09 -4.79
N GLY A 24 11.53 9.67 -4.15
CA GLY A 24 10.21 9.92 -4.74
C GLY A 24 10.17 11.27 -5.48
N LYS A 25 9.06 11.52 -6.19
CA LYS A 25 8.84 12.79 -6.89
C LYS A 25 8.73 13.97 -5.91
N GLU A 26 8.12 13.77 -4.76
CA GLU A 26 7.85 14.82 -3.77
C GLU A 26 8.94 14.96 -2.72
N GLY A 27 9.71 13.92 -2.47
CA GLY A 27 10.74 13.91 -1.42
C GLY A 27 11.54 12.63 -1.37
N THR A 28 12.53 12.61 -0.50
CA THR A 28 13.38 11.45 -0.22
C THR A 28 13.26 11.08 1.24
N CYS A 29 13.21 9.78 1.53
CA CYS A 29 13.21 9.24 2.88
C CYS A 29 14.64 8.86 3.29
N TYR A 30 14.98 9.15 4.56
CA TYR A 30 16.26 8.80 5.16
C TYR A 30 16.02 8.10 6.50
N TYR A 31 16.85 7.11 6.84
CA TYR A 31 16.79 6.48 8.17
C TYR A 31 17.30 7.44 9.23
N LEU A 32 16.53 7.65 10.29
CA LEU A 32 17.00 8.31 11.51
C LEU A 32 17.46 7.27 12.54
N THR A 33 16.67 6.20 12.66
CA THR A 33 16.97 5.00 13.45
C THR A 33 16.52 3.77 12.65
N ASP A 34 16.66 2.58 13.20
CA ASP A 34 16.17 1.35 12.56
C ASP A 34 14.64 1.34 12.38
N ASP A 35 13.91 2.05 13.25
CA ASP A 35 12.43 2.07 13.26
C ASP A 35 11.81 3.39 12.78
N ILE A 36 12.60 4.44 12.62
CA ILE A 36 12.10 5.79 12.28
C ILE A 36 12.83 6.30 11.04
N ILE A 37 12.02 6.80 10.10
CA ILE A 37 12.52 7.49 8.91
C ILE A 37 11.99 8.92 8.88
N VAL A 38 12.76 9.79 8.20
CA VAL A 38 12.36 11.16 7.89
C VAL A 38 12.15 11.31 6.39
N LYS A 39 11.00 11.82 5.95
CA LYS A 39 10.75 12.23 4.57
C LYS A 39 11.03 13.71 4.45
N ILE A 40 12.03 14.06 3.63
CA ILE A 40 12.40 15.45 3.32
C ILE A 40 11.83 15.79 1.95
N PHE A 41 11.08 16.90 1.87
CA PHE A 41 10.46 17.33 0.63
C PHE A 41 11.44 18.02 -0.31
N HIS A 42 11.33 17.74 -1.61
CA HIS A 42 12.01 18.46 -2.68
C HIS A 42 11.22 19.69 -3.16
N ILE A 43 9.92 19.65 -2.95
CA ILE A 43 8.98 20.70 -3.34
C ILE A 43 8.11 21.04 -2.13
N PHE A 44 7.69 22.28 -2.02
CA PHE A 44 6.76 22.68 -0.98
C PHE A 44 5.41 22.01 -1.21
N VAL A 45 5.04 21.09 -0.33
CA VAL A 45 3.71 20.48 -0.32
C VAL A 45 2.81 21.45 0.45
N GLY A 46 1.81 21.99 -0.23
CA GLY A 46 0.91 23.00 0.39
C GLY A 46 0.26 22.51 1.69
N ASN A 47 -0.01 23.43 2.61
CA ASN A 47 -0.40 23.25 4.02
C ASN A 47 -1.73 22.51 4.29
N LYS A 48 -2.19 21.59 3.45
CA LYS A 48 -3.47 20.87 3.63
C LYS A 48 -3.32 19.48 4.23
N ARG A 49 -2.19 19.22 4.86
CA ARG A 49 -1.97 17.91 5.48
C ARG A 49 -2.85 17.74 6.70
N VAL A 50 -3.49 16.59 6.80
CA VAL A 50 -4.15 16.18 8.02
C VAL A 50 -3.09 15.76 9.02
N TYR A 51 -3.10 16.42 10.14
CA TYR A 51 -2.29 16.06 11.29
C TYR A 51 -3.12 15.12 12.16
N PHE A 52 -2.70 13.88 12.22
CA PHE A 52 -3.32 12.88 13.09
C PHE A 52 -2.60 12.89 14.43
N ASP A 53 -3.26 13.35 15.49
CA ASP A 53 -2.70 13.29 16.83
C ASP A 53 -2.72 11.85 17.35
N ASP A 54 -1.58 11.39 17.90
CA ASP A 54 -1.40 10.13 18.64
C ASP A 54 -1.78 8.81 17.95
N ILE A 55 -1.75 8.72 16.63
CA ILE A 55 -2.03 7.45 15.95
C ILE A 55 -0.79 6.56 15.92
N LYS A 56 -0.77 5.58 16.78
CA LYS A 56 0.16 4.44 16.70
C LYS A 56 -0.50 3.32 15.92
N ASN A 57 -0.04 3.09 14.72
CA ASN A 57 -0.58 2.04 13.86
C ASN A 57 0.56 1.29 13.17
N ASP A 58 0.52 -0.03 13.20
CA ASP A 58 1.53 -0.88 12.56
C ASP A 58 1.26 -1.13 11.08
N PHE A 59 0.11 -0.67 10.57
CA PHE A 59 -0.30 -0.85 9.19
C PHE A 59 -0.19 0.42 8.35
N ILE A 60 -0.11 1.60 8.99
CA ILE A 60 -0.10 2.89 8.30
C ILE A 60 1.03 3.76 8.83
N ALA A 61 1.88 4.26 7.94
CA ALA A 61 2.99 5.15 8.28
C ALA A 61 2.50 6.60 8.47
N PHE A 62 1.82 6.88 9.58
CA PHE A 62 1.43 8.23 9.94
C PHE A 62 2.61 9.11 10.34
N PRO A 63 2.55 10.43 10.11
CA PRO A 63 3.54 11.37 10.62
C PRO A 63 3.58 11.37 12.15
N ILE A 64 4.80 11.31 12.71
CA ILE A 64 5.06 11.41 14.16
C ILE A 64 5.31 12.88 14.49
N ASP A 65 6.35 13.46 13.88
CA ASP A 65 6.70 14.87 14.01
C ASP A 65 6.75 15.53 12.63
N VAL A 66 6.31 16.78 12.57
CA VAL A 66 6.32 17.55 11.33
C VAL A 66 7.22 18.78 11.53
N TYR A 67 8.16 18.94 10.62
CA TYR A 67 9.17 19.97 10.66
C TYR A 67 8.82 21.11 9.73
N PHE A 68 8.85 22.32 10.28
CA PHE A 68 8.60 23.55 9.55
C PHE A 68 9.87 24.39 9.51
N ASP A 69 10.19 24.91 8.34
CA ASP A 69 11.23 25.90 8.21
C ASP A 69 10.95 27.11 9.11
N SER A 70 11.93 27.53 9.91
CA SER A 70 11.76 28.58 10.91
C SER A 70 11.51 29.96 10.28
N MET A 71 12.01 30.21 9.06
CA MET A 71 11.87 31.50 8.36
C MET A 71 10.59 31.57 7.55
N VAL A 72 10.34 30.61 6.67
CA VAL A 72 9.20 30.65 5.74
C VAL A 72 7.95 29.95 6.28
N LYS A 73 8.06 29.25 7.42
CA LYS A 73 6.95 28.54 8.08
C LYS A 73 6.27 27.49 7.18
N LEU A 74 6.99 26.99 6.21
CA LEU A 74 6.52 25.91 5.33
C LEU A 74 6.98 24.55 5.85
N GLU A 75 6.15 23.55 5.66
CA GLU A 75 6.51 22.17 5.97
C GLU A 75 7.62 21.69 5.04
N THR A 76 8.71 21.21 5.62
CA THR A 76 9.92 20.78 4.90
C THR A 76 10.19 19.30 5.02
N ALA A 77 9.76 18.69 6.13
CA ALA A 77 9.95 17.27 6.39
C ALA A 77 8.93 16.75 7.42
N TYR A 78 8.85 15.43 7.53
CA TYR A 78 8.20 14.77 8.67
C TYR A 78 8.86 13.42 8.97
N THR A 79 8.78 13.02 10.24
CA THR A 79 9.17 11.67 10.67
C THR A 79 7.98 10.74 10.65
N MET A 80 8.23 9.45 10.41
CA MET A 80 7.23 8.38 10.48
C MET A 80 7.90 7.07 10.86
N LYS A 81 7.11 6.10 11.33
CA LYS A 81 7.57 4.74 11.56
C LYS A 81 8.04 4.12 10.25
N TYR A 82 9.19 3.44 10.27
CA TYR A 82 9.59 2.58 9.17
C TYR A 82 8.69 1.33 9.14
N LEU A 83 8.02 1.10 8.04
CA LEU A 83 7.20 -0.09 7.81
C LEU A 83 7.89 -0.96 6.75
N ALA A 84 8.36 -2.13 7.16
CA ALA A 84 8.99 -3.08 6.25
C ALA A 84 7.97 -3.65 5.26
N GLY A 85 8.42 -4.04 4.08
CA GLY A 85 7.59 -4.65 3.05
C GLY A 85 8.09 -4.38 1.63
N THR A 86 7.49 -5.07 0.68
CA THR A 86 7.75 -4.87 -0.75
C THR A 86 6.56 -4.16 -1.39
N GLY A 87 6.81 -3.07 -2.11
CA GLY A 87 5.77 -2.36 -2.85
C GLY A 87 5.16 -3.23 -3.96
N LEU A 88 3.85 -3.15 -4.13
CA LEU A 88 3.10 -3.98 -5.09
C LEU A 88 3.24 -3.55 -6.55
N ILE A 89 4.09 -2.58 -6.85
CA ILE A 89 4.29 -2.08 -8.21
C ILE A 89 4.78 -3.16 -9.19
N ASN A 90 5.44 -4.19 -8.69
CA ASN A 90 5.89 -5.35 -9.47
C ASN A 90 5.13 -6.64 -9.09
N GLY A 91 3.98 -6.50 -8.45
CA GLY A 91 3.18 -7.62 -7.96
C GLY A 91 3.51 -8.07 -6.55
N PHE A 92 2.86 -9.16 -6.14
CA PHE A 92 3.11 -9.80 -4.85
C PHE A 92 4.47 -10.47 -4.85
N PRO A 93 5.19 -10.45 -3.71
CA PRO A 93 6.52 -11.07 -3.64
C PRO A 93 6.43 -12.58 -3.77
N SER A 94 7.45 -13.18 -4.38
CA SER A 94 7.57 -14.64 -4.53
C SER A 94 7.37 -15.36 -3.19
N GLY A 95 6.56 -16.43 -3.19
CA GLY A 95 6.24 -17.25 -2.04
C GLY A 95 5.19 -16.64 -1.10
N ALA A 96 4.51 -15.55 -1.47
CA ALA A 96 3.27 -15.16 -0.83
C ALA A 96 2.20 -16.24 -1.10
N ARG A 97 1.36 -16.56 -0.12
CA ARG A 97 0.29 -17.54 -0.22
C ARG A 97 -1.05 -16.85 -0.24
N ILE A 98 -2.00 -17.38 -1.02
CA ILE A 98 -3.33 -16.78 -1.19
C ILE A 98 -4.03 -16.58 0.15
N GLU A 99 -4.01 -17.58 1.01
CA GLU A 99 -4.67 -17.52 2.32
C GLU A 99 -4.09 -16.41 3.20
N ASN A 100 -2.77 -16.22 3.15
CA ASN A 100 -2.09 -15.15 3.89
C ASN A 100 -2.45 -13.77 3.32
N VAL A 101 -2.49 -13.65 1.99
CA VAL A 101 -2.90 -12.40 1.31
C VAL A 101 -4.36 -12.07 1.61
N LYS A 102 -5.24 -13.09 1.64
CA LYS A 102 -6.64 -12.94 2.02
C LYS A 102 -6.78 -12.43 3.45
N GLN A 103 -6.06 -13.02 4.40
CA GLN A 103 -6.10 -12.58 5.79
C GLN A 103 -5.53 -11.16 5.94
N ALA A 104 -4.43 -10.85 5.25
CA ALA A 104 -3.84 -9.52 5.23
C ALA A 104 -4.82 -8.47 4.68
N TYR A 105 -5.55 -8.80 3.62
CA TYR A 105 -6.60 -7.95 3.06
C TYR A 105 -7.70 -7.65 4.08
N ILE A 106 -8.23 -8.70 4.74
CA ILE A 106 -9.27 -8.54 5.76
C ILE A 106 -8.78 -7.65 6.91
N ASN A 107 -7.54 -7.83 7.35
CA ASN A 107 -6.97 -7.06 8.44
C ASN A 107 -6.80 -5.58 8.06
N LEU A 108 -6.21 -5.27 6.91
CA LEU A 108 -6.04 -3.88 6.49
C LEU A 108 -7.39 -3.21 6.18
N ARG A 109 -8.38 -3.96 5.64
CA ARG A 109 -9.72 -3.42 5.44
C ARG A 109 -10.36 -2.92 6.74
N LYS A 110 -10.20 -3.68 7.84
CA LYS A 110 -10.68 -3.25 9.18
C LYS A 110 -9.97 -1.97 9.64
N VAL A 111 -8.66 -1.89 9.43
CA VAL A 111 -7.90 -0.67 9.74
C VAL A 111 -8.38 0.52 8.91
N ILE A 112 -8.65 0.34 7.61
CA ILE A 112 -9.22 1.41 6.76
C ILE A 112 -10.61 1.84 7.26
N GLU A 113 -11.41 0.92 7.79
CA GLU A 113 -12.72 1.21 8.38
C GLU A 113 -12.62 2.05 9.66
N GLU A 114 -11.61 1.82 10.50
CA GLU A 114 -11.34 2.64 11.68
C GLU A 114 -11.06 4.11 11.33
N TYR A 115 -10.55 4.37 10.12
CA TYR A 115 -10.23 5.69 9.59
C TYR A 115 -11.19 6.13 8.48
N GLN A 116 -12.48 5.81 8.60
CA GLN A 116 -13.50 6.09 7.58
C GLN A 116 -13.69 7.58 7.26
N ASP A 117 -13.30 8.48 8.16
CA ASP A 117 -13.37 9.92 7.98
C ASP A 117 -12.09 10.53 7.40
N ILE A 118 -11.23 9.70 6.83
CA ILE A 118 -10.00 10.09 6.17
C ILE A 118 -10.02 9.60 4.73
N ASN A 119 -9.94 10.52 3.78
CA ASN A 119 -9.69 10.16 2.39
C ASN A 119 -8.19 9.82 2.23
N MET A 120 -7.91 8.56 1.96
CA MET A 120 -6.57 8.01 1.73
C MET A 120 -6.15 8.27 0.28
N TYR A 121 -6.12 9.55 -0.10
CA TYR A 121 -5.78 9.95 -1.46
C TYR A 121 -4.38 9.49 -1.85
N ASP A 122 -4.20 9.13 -3.12
CA ASP A 122 -2.94 8.59 -3.69
C ASP A 122 -2.57 7.18 -3.18
N MET A 123 -3.58 6.40 -2.79
CA MET A 123 -3.38 4.97 -2.53
C MET A 123 -3.09 4.26 -3.87
N CYS A 124 -1.83 3.97 -4.13
CA CYS A 124 -1.36 3.35 -5.36
C CYS A 124 -0.40 2.18 -5.05
N LEU A 125 -0.06 1.39 -6.06
CA LEU A 125 0.78 0.19 -5.88
C LEU A 125 2.16 0.48 -5.28
N ALA A 126 2.70 1.68 -5.48
CA ALA A 126 3.97 2.10 -4.88
C ALA A 126 3.83 2.38 -3.37
N ASN A 127 2.62 2.78 -2.93
CA ASN A 127 2.30 3.17 -1.57
C ASN A 127 1.63 2.05 -0.76
N ILE A 128 1.40 0.89 -1.37
CA ILE A 128 0.93 -0.33 -0.72
C ILE A 128 2.10 -1.31 -0.64
N LEU A 129 2.50 -1.66 0.57
CA LEU A 129 3.52 -2.68 0.81
C LEU A 129 2.87 -3.99 1.24
N TYR A 130 3.49 -5.11 0.87
CA TYR A 130 3.20 -6.41 1.47
C TYR A 130 4.43 -6.90 2.23
N ASP A 131 4.28 -7.09 3.53
CA ASP A 131 5.30 -7.68 4.38
C ASP A 131 5.09 -9.19 4.49
N LYS A 132 5.98 -9.94 3.85
CA LYS A 132 5.94 -11.40 3.83
C LYS A 132 6.24 -12.03 5.21
N SER A 133 7.03 -11.34 6.05
CA SER A 133 7.41 -11.87 7.36
C SER A 133 6.24 -11.89 8.34
N THR A 134 5.37 -10.89 8.26
CA THR A 134 4.17 -10.76 9.10
C THR A 134 2.88 -11.08 8.34
N ASN A 135 2.97 -11.35 7.03
CA ASN A 135 1.82 -11.53 6.15
C ASN A 135 0.80 -10.40 6.28
N SER A 136 1.27 -9.15 6.17
CA SER A 136 0.42 -7.98 6.32
C SER A 136 0.60 -6.96 5.19
N PHE A 137 -0.50 -6.30 4.82
CA PHE A 137 -0.42 -5.09 4.01
C PHE A 137 -0.13 -3.88 4.89
N ARG A 138 0.60 -2.92 4.32
CA ARG A 138 0.94 -1.67 4.96
C ARG A 138 0.79 -0.52 3.98
N LEU A 139 0.34 0.63 4.47
CA LEU A 139 0.17 1.85 3.69
C LEU A 139 1.24 2.86 4.09
N ILE A 140 1.89 3.41 3.08
CA ILE A 140 2.91 4.45 3.25
C ILE A 140 2.52 5.70 2.45
N ASP A 141 3.27 6.78 2.64
CA ASP A 141 3.07 8.06 1.97
C ASP A 141 1.69 8.69 2.19
N THR A 142 1.39 8.95 3.46
CA THR A 142 0.14 9.58 3.89
C THR A 142 0.09 11.09 3.62
N SER A 143 1.07 11.62 2.87
CA SER A 143 1.28 13.06 2.66
C SER A 143 0.10 13.79 2.01
N ARG A 144 -0.74 13.08 1.27
CA ARG A 144 -1.90 13.61 0.55
C ARG A 144 -3.25 13.24 1.15
N TRP A 145 -3.24 12.61 2.31
CA TRP A 145 -4.47 12.23 2.97
C TRP A 145 -5.13 13.43 3.61
N TYR A 146 -6.45 13.47 3.65
CA TYR A 146 -7.21 14.60 4.19
C TYR A 146 -8.53 14.16 4.82
N PRO A 147 -9.09 14.92 5.78
CA PRO A 147 -10.41 14.66 6.35
C PRO A 147 -11.48 14.64 5.27
N SER A 148 -12.37 13.68 5.35
CA SER A 148 -13.48 13.56 4.40
C SER A 148 -14.57 12.73 5.05
N ASN A 149 -15.79 13.25 5.04
CA ASN A 149 -16.91 12.49 5.57
C ASN A 149 -17.16 11.23 4.74
N ASN A 150 -17.21 10.10 5.42
CA ASN A 150 -17.56 8.80 4.83
C ASN A 150 -16.67 8.38 3.62
N ALA A 151 -15.36 8.43 3.80
CA ALA A 151 -14.40 8.06 2.76
C ALA A 151 -14.18 6.53 2.62
N PHE A 152 -14.73 5.71 3.52
CA PHE A 152 -14.47 4.27 3.57
C PHE A 152 -14.70 3.57 2.23
N SER A 153 -15.86 3.73 1.62
CA SER A 153 -16.19 3.06 0.35
C SER A 153 -15.18 3.39 -0.74
N LYS A 154 -14.80 4.66 -0.85
CA LYS A 154 -13.81 5.13 -1.82
C LYS A 154 -12.42 4.57 -1.55
N ASN A 155 -12.00 4.54 -0.29
CA ASN A 155 -10.71 3.98 0.10
C ASN A 155 -10.63 2.49 -0.20
N ILE A 156 -11.70 1.73 0.11
CA ILE A 156 -11.77 0.29 -0.17
C ILE A 156 -11.82 0.02 -1.68
N GLU A 157 -12.57 0.80 -2.44
CA GLU A 157 -12.57 0.69 -3.90
C GLU A 157 -11.17 0.90 -4.48
N GLN A 158 -10.47 1.95 -4.07
CA GLN A 158 -9.10 2.23 -4.50
C GLN A 158 -8.14 1.10 -4.12
N PHE A 159 -8.25 0.59 -2.90
CA PHE A 159 -7.46 -0.53 -2.43
C PHE A 159 -7.72 -1.81 -3.25
N ASN A 160 -8.99 -2.17 -3.45
CA ASN A 160 -9.39 -3.29 -4.31
C ASN A 160 -8.79 -3.18 -5.72
N ASN A 161 -8.94 -2.01 -6.34
CA ASN A 161 -8.48 -1.78 -7.71
C ASN A 161 -6.96 -1.98 -7.83
N CYS A 162 -6.20 -1.47 -6.87
CA CYS A 162 -4.75 -1.68 -6.81
C CYS A 162 -4.40 -3.17 -6.68
N LEU A 163 -5.06 -3.90 -5.81
CA LEU A 163 -4.77 -5.31 -5.58
C LEU A 163 -5.16 -6.18 -6.77
N CYS A 164 -6.33 -5.95 -7.37
CA CYS A 164 -6.76 -6.63 -8.60
C CYS A 164 -5.79 -6.37 -9.76
N TYR A 165 -5.38 -5.10 -9.92
CA TYR A 165 -4.41 -4.74 -10.94
C TYR A 165 -3.07 -5.45 -10.73
N SER A 166 -2.55 -5.46 -9.50
CA SER A 166 -1.30 -6.15 -9.16
C SER A 166 -1.40 -7.64 -9.51
N LEU A 167 -2.48 -8.28 -9.12
CA LEU A 167 -2.70 -9.69 -9.32
C LEU A 167 -2.83 -10.06 -10.80
N PHE A 168 -3.70 -9.41 -11.54
CA PHE A 168 -3.93 -9.75 -12.94
C PHE A 168 -2.78 -9.38 -13.87
N ARG A 169 -2.03 -8.34 -13.54
CA ARG A 169 -0.93 -7.88 -14.40
C ARG A 169 0.40 -8.56 -14.12
N HIS A 170 0.66 -8.92 -12.87
CA HIS A 170 2.00 -9.33 -12.46
C HIS A 170 2.07 -10.74 -11.84
N ASN A 171 0.95 -11.31 -11.40
CA ASN A 171 0.97 -12.52 -10.60
C ASN A 171 -0.02 -13.60 -11.08
N LEU A 172 -0.38 -13.62 -12.35
CA LEU A 172 -1.22 -14.71 -12.88
C LEU A 172 -0.59 -16.07 -12.73
N ASP A 173 0.71 -16.16 -13.00
CA ASP A 173 1.53 -17.35 -12.83
C ASP A 173 1.63 -17.81 -11.37
N TRP A 174 1.67 -16.85 -10.44
CA TRP A 174 1.70 -17.13 -9.01
C TRP A 174 0.41 -17.78 -8.49
N ILE A 175 -0.74 -17.45 -9.10
CA ILE A 175 -2.05 -17.83 -8.57
C ILE A 175 -2.35 -19.31 -8.71
N SER A 176 -1.94 -19.95 -9.80
CA SER A 176 -2.47 -21.27 -10.10
C SER A 176 -1.61 -22.10 -11.02
N GLU A 177 -0.31 -21.91 -11.00
CA GLU A 177 0.53 -22.52 -12.05
C GLU A 177 0.01 -22.12 -13.46
N LEU A 178 -0.73 -21.00 -13.56
CA LEU A 178 -1.17 -20.45 -14.84
C LEU A 178 0.04 -19.83 -15.51
N SER A 179 0.47 -20.40 -16.60
CA SER A 179 1.61 -19.89 -17.37
C SER A 179 1.20 -18.83 -18.40
N SER A 180 -0.09 -18.66 -18.64
CA SER A 180 -0.58 -17.74 -19.68
C SER A 180 -2.05 -17.32 -19.52
N VAL A 181 -2.40 -16.20 -20.14
CA VAL A 181 -3.81 -15.75 -20.30
C VAL A 181 -4.67 -16.80 -21.03
N LYS A 182 -4.05 -17.66 -21.86
CA LYS A 182 -4.76 -18.74 -22.55
C LYS A 182 -5.31 -19.77 -21.56
N GLU A 183 -4.50 -20.16 -20.56
CA GLU A 183 -4.96 -21.09 -19.52
C GLU A 183 -6.01 -20.47 -18.60
N LEU A 184 -5.96 -19.14 -18.39
CA LEU A 184 -7.01 -18.41 -17.68
C LEU A 184 -8.37 -18.57 -18.33
N ARG A 185 -8.44 -18.59 -19.67
CA ARG A 185 -9.69 -18.75 -20.44
C ARG A 185 -10.35 -20.11 -20.24
N GLU A 186 -9.64 -21.11 -19.77
CA GLU A 186 -10.16 -22.44 -19.45
C GLU A 186 -10.85 -22.50 -18.07
N LEU A 187 -10.78 -21.40 -17.30
CA LEU A 187 -11.34 -21.29 -15.97
C LEU A 187 -12.50 -20.28 -15.96
N ASP A 188 -13.71 -20.73 -16.32
CA ASP A 188 -14.88 -19.88 -16.62
C ASP A 188 -15.10 -18.70 -15.67
N LYS A 189 -15.09 -18.95 -14.36
CA LYS A 189 -15.33 -17.88 -13.37
C LYS A 189 -14.19 -16.88 -13.30
N LEU A 190 -12.96 -17.36 -13.30
CA LEU A 190 -11.78 -16.51 -13.23
C LEU A 190 -11.59 -15.69 -14.50
N HIS A 191 -11.90 -16.30 -15.66
CA HIS A 191 -11.93 -15.59 -16.95
C HIS A 191 -12.93 -14.44 -16.95
N LYS A 192 -14.15 -14.65 -16.43
CA LYS A 192 -15.15 -13.59 -16.31
C LYS A 192 -14.69 -12.43 -15.42
N LEU A 193 -14.01 -12.72 -14.30
CA LEU A 193 -13.44 -11.67 -13.44
C LEU A 193 -12.31 -10.92 -14.14
N TYR A 194 -11.53 -11.61 -14.98
CA TYR A 194 -10.50 -10.98 -15.80
C TYR A 194 -11.08 -10.08 -16.90
N GLU A 195 -12.16 -10.50 -17.57
CA GLU A 195 -12.88 -9.65 -18.54
C GLU A 195 -13.44 -8.39 -17.86
N ASN A 196 -14.06 -8.52 -16.69
CA ASN A 196 -14.48 -7.37 -15.91
C ASN A 196 -13.32 -6.42 -15.59
N TYR A 197 -12.16 -6.96 -15.24
CA TYR A 197 -10.96 -6.16 -15.02
C TYR A 197 -10.51 -5.41 -16.29
N LEU A 198 -10.55 -6.04 -17.47
CA LEU A 198 -10.19 -5.39 -18.74
C LEU A 198 -11.15 -4.25 -19.09
N ASP A 199 -12.43 -4.37 -18.71
CA ASP A 199 -13.44 -3.34 -18.89
C ASP A 199 -13.41 -2.25 -17.82
N ASN A 200 -12.37 -2.20 -16.98
CA ASN A 200 -12.23 -1.32 -15.82
C ASN A 200 -13.35 -1.48 -14.77
N ASN A 201 -14.03 -2.61 -14.77
CA ASN A 201 -14.99 -3.02 -13.75
C ASN A 201 -14.28 -3.98 -12.78
N PHE A 202 -13.55 -3.42 -11.82
CA PHE A 202 -12.73 -4.20 -10.92
C PHE A 202 -13.57 -5.10 -10.02
N PRO A 203 -13.31 -6.42 -9.98
CA PRO A 203 -13.98 -7.32 -9.06
C PRO A 203 -13.65 -6.99 -7.62
N ASN A 204 -14.49 -7.43 -6.69
CA ASN A 204 -14.12 -7.43 -5.27
C ASN A 204 -12.91 -8.35 -5.07
N PHE A 205 -11.85 -7.82 -4.45
CA PHE A 205 -10.60 -8.58 -4.31
C PHE A 205 -10.77 -9.86 -3.47
N GLN A 206 -11.67 -9.84 -2.48
CA GLN A 206 -12.02 -11.04 -1.71
C GLN A 206 -12.64 -12.13 -2.59
N GLU A 207 -13.61 -11.75 -3.43
CA GLU A 207 -14.27 -12.66 -4.38
C GLU A 207 -13.26 -13.22 -5.38
N LEU A 208 -12.33 -12.38 -5.85
CA LEU A 208 -11.27 -12.81 -6.75
C LEU A 208 -10.38 -13.88 -6.08
N LEU A 209 -9.93 -13.65 -4.84
CA LEU A 209 -9.12 -14.63 -4.09
C LEU A 209 -9.88 -15.93 -3.81
N ASP A 210 -11.17 -15.85 -3.47
CA ASP A 210 -12.01 -17.03 -3.25
C ASP A 210 -12.17 -17.85 -4.53
N THR A 211 -12.35 -17.17 -5.67
CA THR A 211 -12.46 -17.84 -6.97
C THR A 211 -11.14 -18.50 -7.37
N VAL A 212 -10.01 -17.83 -7.15
CA VAL A 212 -8.68 -18.38 -7.40
C VAL A 212 -8.44 -19.63 -6.55
N SER A 213 -8.68 -19.56 -5.25
CA SER A 213 -8.53 -20.69 -4.33
C SER A 213 -9.39 -21.89 -4.77
N TYR A 214 -10.63 -21.64 -5.15
CA TYR A 214 -11.55 -22.68 -5.62
C TYR A 214 -11.04 -23.37 -6.90
N GLU A 215 -10.57 -22.61 -7.89
CA GLU A 215 -10.09 -23.18 -9.16
C GLU A 215 -8.78 -23.96 -8.99
N ILE A 216 -7.90 -23.54 -8.07
CA ILE A 216 -6.69 -24.31 -7.72
C ILE A 216 -7.08 -25.65 -7.11
N CYS A 217 -7.96 -25.70 -6.13
CA CYS A 217 -8.42 -26.95 -5.51
C CYS A 217 -9.03 -27.90 -6.55
N LYS A 218 -9.88 -27.38 -7.44
CA LYS A 218 -10.51 -28.17 -8.50
C LYS A 218 -9.51 -28.80 -9.50
N LYS A 219 -8.40 -28.09 -9.82
CA LYS A 219 -7.33 -28.62 -10.65
C LYS A 219 -6.56 -29.74 -9.94
N SER A 220 -6.27 -29.56 -8.66
CA SER A 220 -5.57 -30.55 -7.84
C SER A 220 -6.34 -31.88 -7.76
N ASP A 221 -7.67 -31.81 -7.55
CA ASP A 221 -8.54 -32.99 -7.49
C ASP A 221 -8.61 -33.75 -8.83
N LYS A 222 -8.51 -33.05 -9.97
CA LYS A 222 -8.46 -33.66 -11.29
C LYS A 222 -7.14 -34.38 -11.57
N LYS A 223 -6.00 -33.82 -11.08
CA LYS A 223 -4.68 -34.46 -11.21
C LYS A 223 -4.55 -35.76 -10.39
N ILE A 224 -5.29 -35.89 -9.29
CA ILE A 224 -5.29 -37.10 -8.44
C ILE A 224 -6.15 -38.22 -9.02
N LYS A 225 -7.11 -37.90 -9.90
CA LYS A 225 -8.05 -38.86 -10.50
C LYS A 225 -7.62 -39.39 -11.86
N ASN A 226 -6.52 -38.92 -12.42
CA ASN A 226 -5.87 -39.35 -13.66
C ASN A 226 -4.50 -39.97 -13.34
#